data_7a74f44a321f76b3fc4063cf65869926
#
_entry.id   7a74f44a321f76b3fc4063cf65869926
#
_cell.length_a   1.000
_cell.length_b   1.000
_cell.length_c   1.000
_cell.angle_alpha   90.00
_cell.angle_beta   90.00
_cell.angle_gamma   90.00
#
_symmetry.space_group_name_H-M   'P 1'
#
loop_
_entity.id
_entity.type
_entity.pdbx_description
1 polymer ?
#
loop_
_entity_poly.entity_id
_entity_poly.type
_entity_poly.pdbx_seq_one_letter_code
_entity_poly.pdbx_strand_id
1 'polypeptide(L)'
;MKKWIALVLSLLMALSLASCGSSGGNVSTGAGSSAASSGADQSAAASTEADQSAEAATSAESDAGDGQLTPVTVQLKWVQQAQFMGYYAAKELGIYEDFGLDVTILPGGSVDVVDEVDSGRAQFGDVWTSTAMSAIANGASVMSVAQWYQNSGMTLVSMKDTVADPTKVSEGEVVGNWGGGNEYEMQAYLASLGLPIDYVAEDYDMQQLIDGELTWSSAMTYNEMGLLFEDGYTMDDLNVLYMEDEGFGMLEDCLIVDTAWAEENEDTVVAFLEATSLGWAWCLENSAAAGSLVFNAEDTANTVSEYHQQFEAAEVAKLIVGDNITIGDRSTYNMLGYLDADKYAQTYDILSQYVDVSNIDATKCYTSYFYDLAVADPDFQAALDNFDTYTWDGTFEVLYQG
;
A
#
# COMPACT_ATOMS: atom_id res chain seq x y z
N MET A 1 29.56 -7.57 8.96
CA MET A 1 28.80 -6.33 9.12
C MET A 1 27.29 -6.51 8.88
N LYS A 2 26.86 -7.59 8.18
CA LYS A 2 25.43 -7.89 7.89
C LYS A 2 24.57 -8.32 9.10
N LYS A 3 25.16 -8.78 10.19
CA LYS A 3 24.41 -9.30 11.38
C LYS A 3 23.89 -8.24 12.38
N TRP A 4 24.15 -6.95 12.16
CA TRP A 4 23.79 -5.88 13.11
C TRP A 4 22.57 -5.06 12.68
N ILE A 5 22.13 -5.17 11.43
CA ILE A 5 21.01 -4.37 10.88
C ILE A 5 19.65 -5.03 11.21
N ALA A 6 19.56 -6.35 11.16
CA ALA A 6 18.36 -7.09 11.53
C ALA A 6 17.97 -6.92 13.01
N LEU A 7 18.96 -6.74 13.90
CA LEU A 7 18.73 -6.58 15.33
C LEU A 7 18.14 -5.22 15.74
N VAL A 8 18.18 -4.21 14.87
CA VAL A 8 17.66 -2.87 15.16
C VAL A 8 16.19 -2.74 14.78
N LEU A 9 15.71 -3.46 13.74
CA LEU A 9 14.30 -3.45 13.37
C LEU A 9 13.42 -4.27 14.34
N SER A 10 13.92 -5.42 14.81
CA SER A 10 13.18 -6.26 15.77
C SER A 10 13.01 -5.64 17.16
N LEU A 11 13.85 -4.67 17.54
CA LEU A 11 13.79 -4.04 18.87
C LEU A 11 12.77 -2.89 18.95
N LEU A 12 12.34 -2.33 17.82
CA LEU A 12 11.38 -1.22 17.78
C LEU A 12 9.91 -1.67 17.83
N MET A 13 9.59 -2.89 17.40
CA MET A 13 8.22 -3.43 17.47
C MET A 13 7.85 -4.02 18.84
N ALA A 14 8.81 -4.34 19.71
CA ALA A 14 8.53 -4.92 21.04
C ALA A 14 8.08 -3.88 22.10
N LEU A 15 8.03 -2.60 21.81
CA LEU A 15 7.70 -1.54 22.77
C LEU A 15 6.26 -1.01 22.70
N SER A 16 5.44 -1.46 21.77
CA SER A 16 4.05 -0.99 21.62
C SER A 16 2.97 -1.90 22.24
N LEU A 17 3.32 -3.01 22.90
CA LEU A 17 2.34 -3.96 23.48
C LEU A 17 2.27 -3.96 25.03
N ALA A 18 2.77 -2.96 25.72
CA ALA A 18 2.70 -2.88 27.17
C ALA A 18 1.97 -1.63 27.67
N SER A 19 0.66 -1.52 27.40
CA SER A 19 -0.22 -0.68 28.22
C SER A 19 -1.68 -1.06 28.05
N CYS A 20 -2.10 -2.11 28.74
CA CYS A 20 -3.45 -2.26 29.28
C CYS A 20 -3.47 -3.44 30.23
N GLY A 21 -3.65 -3.15 31.51
CA GLY A 21 -3.86 -4.20 32.50
C GLY A 21 -4.05 -3.72 33.90
N SER A 22 -5.33 -3.44 34.25
CA SER A 22 -6.02 -3.79 35.50
C SER A 22 -5.51 -3.19 36.81
N SER A 23 -6.30 -2.60 37.63
CA SER A 23 -7.37 -3.24 38.39
C SER A 23 -8.02 -2.26 39.36
N GLY A 24 -9.24 -2.50 39.64
CA GLY A 24 -10.19 -1.85 40.46
C GLY A 24 -9.86 -1.70 41.95
N GLY A 25 -10.64 -0.89 42.59
CA GLY A 25 -10.67 -0.71 44.04
C GLY A 25 -11.48 0.49 44.46
N ASN A 26 -12.51 0.23 45.04
CA ASN A 26 -13.74 0.88 45.43
C ASN A 26 -13.54 1.98 46.54
N VAL A 27 -14.57 2.85 46.65
CA VAL A 27 -15.19 3.50 47.86
C VAL A 27 -14.82 4.90 48.23
N SER A 28 -15.78 5.80 48.02
CA SER A 28 -16.58 6.56 49.00
C SER A 28 -16.25 8.02 49.34
N THR A 29 -17.21 8.86 48.95
CA THR A 29 -17.81 9.98 49.71
C THR A 29 -16.97 11.20 50.12
N GLY A 30 -17.55 12.37 49.78
CA GLY A 30 -17.33 13.59 50.53
C GLY A 30 -17.57 14.89 49.77
N ALA A 31 -18.66 15.52 50.06
CA ALA A 31 -19.19 16.78 49.56
C ALA A 31 -18.40 18.03 50.04
N GLY A 32 -18.63 19.14 49.31
CA GLY A 32 -18.38 20.50 49.80
C GLY A 32 -17.77 21.41 48.74
N SER A 33 -18.50 22.20 48.01
CA SER A 33 -19.11 23.50 48.28
C SER A 33 -18.16 24.72 48.25
N SER A 34 -18.60 25.66 47.34
CA SER A 34 -18.45 27.13 47.39
C SER A 34 -17.09 27.74 47.02
N ALA A 35 -17.09 28.58 46.05
CA ALA A 35 -17.58 29.91 45.76
C ALA A 35 -16.48 30.99 45.67
N ALA A 36 -16.55 31.73 44.56
CA ALA A 36 -16.35 33.18 44.40
C ALA A 36 -14.94 33.76 44.71
N SER A 37 -14.36 34.64 43.97
CA SER A 37 -14.77 35.86 43.29
C SER A 37 -13.54 36.63 42.81
N SER A 38 -13.65 37.26 41.67
CA SER A 38 -13.46 38.69 41.37
C SER A 38 -12.07 39.33 41.30
N GLY A 39 -11.99 40.14 40.21
CA GLY A 39 -11.26 41.42 40.10
C GLY A 39 -10.36 41.44 38.88
N ALA A 40 -10.71 42.00 37.74
CA ALA A 40 -10.78 43.36 37.27
C ALA A 40 -9.42 44.12 37.39
N ASP A 41 -8.86 44.55 36.26
CA ASP A 41 -8.87 45.88 35.66
C ASP A 41 -7.91 45.95 34.48
N GLN A 42 -8.41 46.32 33.29
CA GLN A 42 -8.37 47.58 32.58
C GLN A 42 -6.98 48.08 32.12
N SER A 43 -6.82 48.28 30.82
CA SER A 43 -6.69 49.55 30.08
C SER A 43 -6.28 49.24 28.64
N ALA A 44 -7.06 49.43 27.64
CA ALA A 44 -7.52 50.56 26.88
C ALA A 44 -6.46 51.18 25.95
N ALA A 45 -6.76 51.18 24.73
CA ALA A 45 -7.04 52.14 23.65
C ALA A 45 -6.10 51.91 22.45
N ALA A 46 -6.39 52.15 21.17
CA ALA A 46 -7.53 52.69 20.45
C ALA A 46 -7.35 52.39 18.95
N SER A 47 -8.45 52.06 18.35
CA SER A 47 -9.01 52.41 17.02
C SER A 47 -8.10 52.92 15.88
N THR A 48 -8.30 52.37 14.69
CA THR A 48 -8.89 53.11 13.55
C THR A 48 -9.51 52.17 12.54
N GLU A 49 -10.74 52.47 12.19
CA GLU A 49 -11.58 51.91 11.12
C GLU A 49 -11.06 52.32 9.72
N ALA A 50 -11.27 51.41 8.74
CA ALA A 50 -11.72 51.83 7.38
C ALA A 50 -12.25 50.57 6.67
N ASP A 51 -13.45 50.59 6.51
CA ASP A 51 -14.54 50.14 5.66
C ASP A 51 -14.17 49.96 4.16
N GLN A 52 -14.82 48.99 3.57
CA GLN A 52 -15.46 48.83 2.22
C GLN A 52 -15.09 47.50 1.56
N SER A 53 -15.98 46.77 1.38
CA SER A 53 -17.11 46.46 0.46
C SER A 53 -16.89 45.12 -0.25
N ALA A 54 -17.94 44.30 -0.13
CA ALA A 54 -18.17 43.10 -0.91
C ALA A 54 -18.19 43.40 -2.42
N GLU A 55 -17.54 42.55 -3.18
CA GLU A 55 -17.94 42.31 -4.57
C GLU A 55 -17.82 40.82 -4.94
N ALA A 56 -18.71 40.44 -5.79
CA ALA A 56 -19.25 39.12 -6.08
C ALA A 56 -18.27 38.15 -6.71
N ALA A 57 -18.61 36.90 -6.56
CA ALA A 57 -18.15 35.75 -7.31
C ALA A 57 -18.11 36.01 -8.82
N THR A 58 -16.97 35.73 -9.42
CA THR A 58 -16.86 35.43 -10.83
C THR A 58 -15.97 34.21 -11.00
N SER A 59 -16.58 33.23 -11.65
CA SER A 59 -16.00 32.06 -12.36
C SER A 59 -14.48 32.03 -12.41
N ALA A 60 -13.90 30.97 -11.84
CA ALA A 60 -12.53 30.62 -12.11
C ALA A 60 -12.38 30.20 -13.58
N GLU A 61 -11.85 31.09 -14.39
CA GLU A 61 -11.14 30.71 -15.59
C GLU A 61 -9.86 30.00 -15.14
N SER A 62 -9.60 28.81 -15.68
CA SER A 62 -8.35 28.11 -15.57
C SER A 62 -7.22 29.01 -16.06
N ASP A 63 -6.53 29.64 -15.13
CA ASP A 63 -5.30 30.36 -15.41
C ASP A 63 -4.19 29.30 -15.56
N ALA A 64 -3.75 29.10 -16.79
CA ALA A 64 -2.47 28.45 -17.08
C ALA A 64 -1.37 29.35 -16.52
N GLY A 65 -1.15 29.28 -15.20
CA GLY A 65 -0.25 30.13 -14.43
C GLY A 65 1.12 29.50 -14.25
N ASP A 66 2.11 30.21 -14.71
CA ASP A 66 3.48 30.35 -14.17
C ASP A 66 4.37 29.10 -13.99
N GLY A 67 4.02 27.93 -14.54
CA GLY A 67 4.92 26.75 -14.51
C GLY A 67 5.21 26.19 -13.12
N GLN A 68 4.40 26.52 -12.10
CA GLN A 68 4.54 25.97 -10.76
C GLN A 68 3.82 24.63 -10.67
N LEU A 69 4.57 23.57 -10.34
CA LEU A 69 4.02 22.24 -10.09
C LEU A 69 3.18 22.21 -8.80
N THR A 70 2.14 21.39 -8.79
CA THR A 70 1.32 21.15 -7.60
C THR A 70 2.01 20.14 -6.69
N PRO A 71 2.39 20.52 -5.44
CA PRO A 71 3.02 19.57 -4.53
C PRO A 71 2.00 18.58 -4.00
N VAL A 72 2.34 17.30 -4.08
CA VAL A 72 1.56 16.19 -3.51
C VAL A 72 2.48 15.18 -2.84
N THR A 73 1.97 14.49 -1.83
CA THR A 73 2.69 13.45 -1.10
C THR A 73 1.92 12.15 -1.21
N VAL A 74 2.63 11.06 -1.54
CA VAL A 74 2.13 9.70 -1.41
C VAL A 74 2.89 8.99 -0.29
N GLN A 75 2.14 8.44 0.67
CA GLN A 75 2.66 7.62 1.75
C GLN A 75 2.53 6.14 1.36
N LEU A 76 3.65 5.43 1.29
CA LEU A 76 3.68 3.99 1.02
C LEU A 76 3.50 3.19 2.32
N LYS A 77 2.96 1.98 2.21
CA LYS A 77 2.78 1.06 3.34
C LYS A 77 4.09 0.40 3.81
N TRP A 78 5.06 0.28 2.91
CA TRP A 78 6.31 -0.43 3.17
C TRP A 78 7.54 0.40 2.79
N VAL A 79 8.71 -0.16 3.02
CA VAL A 79 9.99 0.45 2.68
C VAL A 79 10.18 0.52 1.16
N GLN A 80 11.23 1.20 0.72
CA GLN A 80 11.56 1.34 -0.71
C GLN A 80 11.86 -0.03 -1.33
N GLN A 81 10.91 -0.50 -2.12
CA GLN A 81 10.99 -1.75 -2.86
C GLN A 81 10.28 -1.63 -4.20
N ALA A 82 10.58 -2.55 -5.13
CA ALA A 82 9.99 -2.55 -6.47
C ALA A 82 8.49 -2.87 -6.49
N GLN A 83 7.90 -3.27 -5.36
CA GLN A 83 6.44 -3.32 -5.20
C GLN A 83 5.77 -1.97 -5.48
N PHE A 84 6.50 -0.87 -5.36
CA PHE A 84 6.03 0.48 -5.65
C PHE A 84 6.65 1.09 -6.90
N MET A 85 7.20 0.28 -7.79
CA MET A 85 7.99 0.73 -8.93
C MET A 85 7.25 1.72 -9.84
N GLY A 86 5.91 1.67 -9.92
CA GLY A 86 5.13 2.60 -10.73
C GLY A 86 5.25 4.04 -10.25
N TYR A 87 5.23 4.27 -8.94
CA TYR A 87 5.41 5.61 -8.36
C TYR A 87 6.83 6.12 -8.56
N TYR A 88 7.83 5.25 -8.32
CA TYR A 88 9.23 5.61 -8.53
C TYR A 88 9.54 5.89 -10.00
N ALA A 89 9.02 5.09 -10.92
CA ALA A 89 9.19 5.32 -12.35
C ALA A 89 8.53 6.63 -12.78
N ALA A 90 7.29 6.91 -12.33
CA ALA A 90 6.63 8.17 -12.65
C ALA A 90 7.42 9.39 -12.16
N LYS A 91 8.08 9.29 -11.01
CA LYS A 91 8.92 10.35 -10.45
C LYS A 91 10.26 10.47 -11.21
N GLU A 92 11.03 9.39 -11.29
CA GLU A 92 12.39 9.41 -11.81
C GLU A 92 12.47 9.65 -13.33
N LEU A 93 11.38 9.38 -14.05
CA LEU A 93 11.26 9.64 -15.47
C LEU A 93 10.67 11.04 -15.79
N GLY A 94 10.31 11.82 -14.75
CA GLY A 94 9.72 13.16 -14.93
C GLY A 94 8.26 13.13 -15.39
N ILE A 95 7.58 11.97 -15.30
CA ILE A 95 6.19 11.84 -15.73
C ILE A 95 5.28 12.71 -14.85
N TYR A 96 5.46 12.73 -13.53
CA TYR A 96 4.67 13.59 -12.65
C TYR A 96 4.78 15.06 -12.99
N GLU A 97 5.99 15.53 -13.33
CA GLU A 97 6.22 16.92 -13.73
C GLU A 97 5.50 17.28 -15.04
N ASP A 98 5.47 16.35 -16.01
CA ASP A 98 4.73 16.52 -17.26
C ASP A 98 3.20 16.62 -17.03
N PHE A 99 2.70 16.03 -15.93
CA PHE A 99 1.31 16.16 -15.48
C PHE A 99 1.09 17.27 -14.44
N GLY A 100 2.08 18.16 -14.27
CA GLY A 100 1.96 19.33 -13.40
C GLY A 100 2.09 19.06 -11.91
N LEU A 101 2.68 17.91 -11.50
CA LEU A 101 2.80 17.48 -10.12
C LEU A 101 4.26 17.47 -9.64
N ASP A 102 4.49 17.92 -8.41
CA ASP A 102 5.74 17.74 -7.66
C ASP A 102 5.51 16.68 -6.57
N VAL A 103 5.85 15.42 -6.87
CA VAL A 103 5.50 14.29 -6.03
C VAL A 103 6.60 13.93 -5.05
N THR A 104 6.25 13.91 -3.76
CA THR A 104 7.08 13.35 -2.69
C THR A 104 6.59 11.95 -2.36
N ILE A 105 7.48 10.95 -2.48
CA ILE A 105 7.21 9.56 -2.10
C ILE A 105 7.79 9.34 -0.69
N LEU A 106 6.95 8.97 0.26
CA LEU A 106 7.37 8.65 1.63
C LEU A 106 7.31 7.13 1.85
N PRO A 107 8.44 6.50 2.21
CA PRO A 107 8.45 5.08 2.54
C PRO A 107 7.71 4.82 3.87
N GLY A 108 7.13 3.63 3.99
CA GLY A 108 6.37 3.19 5.16
C GLY A 108 7.15 2.22 6.06
N GLY A 109 6.47 1.17 6.50
CA GLY A 109 6.97 0.10 7.37
C GLY A 109 6.55 0.23 8.83
N SER A 110 6.56 1.45 9.40
CA SER A 110 6.11 1.70 10.77
C SER A 110 5.10 2.85 10.89
N VAL A 111 4.57 3.30 9.76
CA VAL A 111 3.64 4.43 9.66
C VAL A 111 2.23 3.88 9.42
N ASP A 112 1.24 4.44 10.08
CA ASP A 112 -0.16 4.21 9.74
C ASP A 112 -0.53 5.09 8.55
N VAL A 113 -0.55 4.49 7.36
CA VAL A 113 -0.77 5.21 6.10
C VAL A 113 -2.17 5.83 6.04
N VAL A 114 -3.17 5.12 6.58
CA VAL A 114 -4.53 5.67 6.59
C VAL A 114 -4.61 6.91 7.46
N ASP A 115 -3.94 6.91 8.64
CA ASP A 115 -3.88 8.09 9.52
C ASP A 115 -3.13 9.27 8.86
N GLU A 116 -2.09 8.99 8.04
CA GLU A 116 -1.41 10.03 7.27
C GLU A 116 -2.33 10.70 6.25
N VAL A 117 -3.18 9.92 5.57
CA VAL A 117 -4.13 10.43 4.58
C VAL A 117 -5.33 11.09 5.25
N ASP A 118 -5.98 10.44 6.21
CA ASP A 118 -7.18 10.94 6.91
C ASP A 118 -6.91 12.25 7.66
N SER A 119 -5.67 12.45 8.14
CA SER A 119 -5.24 13.70 8.78
C SER A 119 -4.71 14.77 7.81
N GLY A 120 -4.63 14.50 6.51
CA GLY A 120 -4.16 15.42 5.47
C GLY A 120 -2.64 15.65 5.46
N ARG A 121 -1.85 14.79 6.13
CA ARG A 121 -0.37 14.84 6.07
C ARG A 121 0.17 14.28 4.76
N ALA A 122 -0.53 13.31 4.16
CA ALA A 122 -0.32 12.87 2.79
C ALA A 122 -1.62 13.03 1.99
N GLN A 123 -1.52 13.30 0.70
CA GLN A 123 -2.66 13.40 -0.20
C GLN A 123 -3.11 12.02 -0.66
N PHE A 124 -2.14 11.13 -0.84
CA PHE A 124 -2.35 9.76 -1.31
C PHE A 124 -1.71 8.77 -0.34
N GLY A 125 -2.27 7.58 -0.27
CA GLY A 125 -1.70 6.46 0.47
C GLY A 125 -1.80 5.17 -0.30
N ASP A 126 -0.75 4.35 -0.24
CA ASP A 126 -0.75 3.00 -0.78
C ASP A 126 -0.90 2.02 0.38
N VAL A 127 -1.97 1.24 0.39
CA VAL A 127 -2.31 0.27 1.45
C VAL A 127 -2.96 -0.98 0.88
N TRP A 128 -3.00 -2.04 1.66
CA TRP A 128 -3.86 -3.17 1.34
C TRP A 128 -5.34 -2.79 1.42
N THR A 129 -6.13 -3.30 0.47
CA THR A 129 -7.58 -3.05 0.41
C THR A 129 -8.29 -3.45 1.72
N SER A 130 -7.87 -4.54 2.37
CA SER A 130 -8.37 -4.96 3.69
C SER A 130 -8.12 -3.92 4.78
N THR A 131 -6.94 -3.28 4.76
CA THR A 131 -6.57 -2.21 5.70
C THR A 131 -7.44 -0.98 5.49
N ALA A 132 -7.65 -0.57 4.22
CA ALA A 132 -8.54 0.54 3.89
C ALA A 132 -9.98 0.27 4.39
N MET A 133 -10.53 -0.91 4.09
CA MET A 133 -11.88 -1.29 4.56
C MET A 133 -12.00 -1.28 6.08
N SER A 134 -11.01 -1.84 6.78
CA SER A 134 -10.98 -1.89 8.25
C SER A 134 -10.95 -0.48 8.85
N ALA A 135 -10.16 0.41 8.27
CA ALA A 135 -10.06 1.80 8.72
C ALA A 135 -11.37 2.58 8.47
N ILE A 136 -11.99 2.41 7.30
CA ILE A 136 -13.30 3.00 6.98
C ILE A 136 -14.36 2.50 7.97
N ALA A 137 -14.35 1.21 8.31
CA ALA A 137 -15.26 0.66 9.33
C ALA A 137 -15.03 1.29 10.72
N ASN A 138 -13.81 1.71 11.02
CA ASN A 138 -13.45 2.41 12.24
C ASN A 138 -13.63 3.94 12.16
N GLY A 139 -14.14 4.46 11.04
CA GLY A 139 -14.54 5.85 10.89
C GLY A 139 -13.56 6.75 10.15
N ALA A 140 -12.54 6.20 9.50
CA ALA A 140 -11.65 6.96 8.61
C ALA A 140 -12.43 7.49 7.39
N SER A 141 -12.11 8.71 6.97
CA SER A 141 -12.79 9.41 5.85
C SER A 141 -12.07 9.20 4.52
N VAL A 142 -11.54 8.01 4.31
CA VAL A 142 -10.79 7.66 3.09
C VAL A 142 -11.60 6.80 2.14
N MET A 143 -11.20 6.76 0.86
CA MET A 143 -11.72 5.85 -0.15
C MET A 143 -10.61 5.39 -1.10
N SER A 144 -10.75 4.19 -1.68
CA SER A 144 -9.88 3.71 -2.74
C SER A 144 -10.27 4.33 -4.08
N VAL A 145 -9.29 4.83 -4.83
CA VAL A 145 -9.49 5.47 -6.14
C VAL A 145 -8.79 4.72 -7.28
N ALA A 146 -7.88 3.80 -6.96
CA ALA A 146 -7.26 2.87 -7.90
C ALA A 146 -6.87 1.57 -7.19
N GLN A 147 -6.85 0.47 -7.94
CA GLN A 147 -6.35 -0.84 -7.51
C GLN A 147 -5.18 -1.24 -8.39
N TRP A 148 -3.96 -1.23 -7.83
CA TRP A 148 -2.79 -1.59 -8.61
C TRP A 148 -2.66 -3.11 -8.75
N TYR A 149 -2.62 -3.84 -7.65
CA TYR A 149 -2.51 -5.29 -7.66
C TYR A 149 -3.87 -5.92 -7.91
N GLN A 150 -4.00 -6.61 -9.04
CA GLN A 150 -5.24 -7.26 -9.46
C GLN A 150 -5.37 -8.68 -8.90
N ASN A 151 -4.28 -9.28 -8.43
CA ASN A 151 -4.22 -10.59 -7.81
C ASN A 151 -3.44 -10.53 -6.49
N SER A 152 -3.65 -11.53 -5.63
CA SER A 152 -2.89 -11.68 -4.39
C SER A 152 -1.49 -12.26 -4.65
N GLY A 153 -0.48 -11.69 -3.99
CA GLY A 153 0.87 -12.25 -3.92
C GLY A 153 1.09 -13.16 -2.72
N MET A 154 0.09 -13.34 -1.85
CA MET A 154 0.21 -14.15 -0.64
C MET A 154 0.36 -15.64 -0.95
N THR A 155 1.36 -16.26 -0.32
CA THR A 155 1.60 -17.70 -0.38
C THR A 155 1.88 -18.27 1.00
N LEU A 156 1.72 -19.58 1.13
CA LEU A 156 2.33 -20.37 2.19
C LEU A 156 3.43 -21.24 1.60
N VAL A 157 4.62 -21.12 2.14
CA VAL A 157 5.82 -21.81 1.67
C VAL A 157 6.32 -22.79 2.70
N SER A 158 6.66 -24.01 2.31
CA SER A 158 7.36 -24.99 3.16
C SER A 158 8.60 -25.54 2.44
N MET A 159 9.58 -25.97 3.22
CA MET A 159 10.71 -26.71 2.66
C MET A 159 10.25 -28.06 2.13
N LYS A 160 10.78 -28.48 0.99
CA LYS A 160 10.49 -29.78 0.41
C LYS A 160 10.83 -30.90 1.40
N ASP A 161 10.01 -31.94 1.43
CA ASP A 161 10.18 -33.10 2.30
C ASP A 161 10.02 -32.84 3.83
N THR A 162 9.58 -31.64 4.24
CA THR A 162 9.31 -31.32 5.66
C THR A 162 7.84 -31.50 6.04
N VAL A 163 6.94 -31.56 5.06
CA VAL A 163 5.48 -31.65 5.24
C VAL A 163 4.95 -33.02 4.83
N ALA A 164 3.84 -33.42 5.43
CA ALA A 164 3.21 -34.71 5.13
C ALA A 164 2.48 -34.69 3.77
N ASP A 165 1.89 -33.57 3.41
CA ASP A 165 1.19 -33.35 2.18
C ASP A 165 1.63 -31.99 1.57
N PRO A 166 2.36 -31.96 0.45
CA PRO A 166 2.83 -30.71 -0.13
C PRO A 166 1.73 -29.88 -0.78
N THR A 167 0.50 -30.37 -0.86
CA THR A 167 -0.62 -29.69 -1.51
C THR A 167 -1.55 -28.99 -0.53
N LYS A 168 -1.29 -29.08 0.77
CA LYS A 168 -2.09 -28.41 1.81
C LYS A 168 -1.41 -28.45 3.16
N VAL A 169 -1.80 -27.53 4.02
CA VAL A 169 -1.44 -27.58 5.46
C VAL A 169 -2.15 -28.75 6.13
N SER A 170 -1.45 -29.48 7.00
CA SER A 170 -1.95 -30.62 7.75
C SER A 170 -2.05 -30.33 9.24
N GLU A 171 -2.87 -31.12 9.97
CA GLU A 171 -3.04 -30.97 11.41
C GLU A 171 -1.71 -31.13 12.15
N GLY A 172 -1.41 -30.16 13.01
CA GLY A 172 -0.20 -30.12 13.83
C GLY A 172 1.02 -29.48 13.17
N GLU A 173 0.92 -29.05 11.93
CA GLU A 173 1.94 -28.24 11.27
C GLU A 173 1.89 -26.79 11.81
N VAL A 174 3.05 -26.16 11.93
CA VAL A 174 3.19 -24.79 12.46
C VAL A 174 3.21 -23.81 11.30
N VAL A 175 2.29 -22.87 11.32
CA VAL A 175 2.17 -21.83 10.29
C VAL A 175 2.63 -20.50 10.87
N GLY A 176 3.47 -19.77 10.12
CA GLY A 176 3.92 -18.44 10.43
C GLY A 176 3.15 -17.39 9.63
N ASN A 177 3.02 -16.18 10.22
CA ASN A 177 2.52 -14.99 9.52
C ASN A 177 2.96 -13.72 10.28
N TRP A 178 3.05 -12.60 9.58
CA TRP A 178 3.44 -11.30 10.17
C TRP A 178 2.29 -10.61 10.90
N GLY A 179 1.03 -10.95 10.61
CA GLY A 179 -0.14 -10.16 11.01
C GLY A 179 -0.24 -8.85 10.23
N GLY A 180 -0.97 -7.88 10.78
CA GLY A 180 -1.03 -6.52 10.22
C GLY A 180 -2.00 -6.33 9.07
N GLY A 181 -2.87 -7.33 8.80
CA GLY A 181 -3.93 -7.22 7.79
C GLY A 181 -3.81 -8.20 6.62
N ASN A 182 -2.72 -8.94 6.52
CA ASN A 182 -2.52 -9.97 5.49
C ASN A 182 -2.74 -11.40 5.99
N GLU A 183 -2.96 -11.60 7.27
CA GLU A 183 -3.22 -12.91 7.86
C GLU A 183 -4.55 -13.53 7.45
N TYR A 184 -5.48 -12.74 6.95
CA TYR A 184 -6.87 -13.17 6.72
C TYR A 184 -6.99 -14.21 5.60
N GLU A 185 -6.19 -14.13 4.56
CA GLU A 185 -6.15 -15.12 3.48
C GLU A 185 -5.74 -16.49 4.01
N MET A 186 -4.62 -16.53 4.71
CA MET A 186 -4.10 -17.74 5.37
C MET A 186 -5.11 -18.29 6.39
N GLN A 187 -5.73 -17.44 7.20
CA GLN A 187 -6.73 -17.85 8.18
C GLN A 187 -7.98 -18.44 7.51
N ALA A 188 -8.46 -17.83 6.42
CA ALA A 188 -9.58 -18.34 5.66
C ALA A 188 -9.27 -19.71 5.03
N TYR A 189 -8.07 -19.84 4.48
CA TYR A 189 -7.57 -21.11 3.96
C TYR A 189 -7.52 -22.19 5.05
N LEU A 190 -6.89 -21.94 6.19
CA LEU A 190 -6.83 -22.89 7.30
C LEU A 190 -8.22 -23.27 7.84
N ALA A 191 -9.12 -22.29 7.96
CA ALA A 191 -10.51 -22.52 8.37
C ALA A 191 -11.24 -23.45 7.39
N SER A 192 -11.00 -23.33 6.09
CA SER A 192 -11.60 -24.18 5.05
C SER A 192 -11.18 -25.65 5.19
N LEU A 193 -9.99 -25.88 5.72
CA LEU A 193 -9.47 -27.22 6.03
C LEU A 193 -9.93 -27.75 7.39
N GLY A 194 -10.64 -26.94 8.17
CA GLY A 194 -11.06 -27.26 9.53
C GLY A 194 -9.90 -27.24 10.54
N LEU A 195 -8.84 -26.52 10.22
CA LEU A 195 -7.64 -26.38 11.06
C LEU A 195 -7.77 -25.14 11.98
N PRO A 196 -6.98 -25.08 13.09
CA PRO A 196 -6.81 -23.86 13.86
C PRO A 196 -6.30 -22.71 12.97
N ILE A 197 -6.82 -21.51 13.19
CA ILE A 197 -6.42 -20.29 12.46
C ILE A 197 -5.33 -19.50 13.18
N ASP A 198 -4.83 -20.03 14.30
CA ASP A 198 -3.71 -19.43 15.03
C ASP A 198 -2.42 -19.61 14.24
N TYR A 199 -1.57 -18.59 14.30
CA TYR A 199 -0.26 -18.59 13.66
C TYR A 199 0.83 -18.16 14.64
N VAL A 200 2.06 -18.48 14.32
CA VAL A 200 3.25 -17.98 15.02
C VAL A 200 3.70 -16.69 14.33
N ALA A 201 4.01 -15.67 15.14
CA ALA A 201 4.59 -14.45 14.57
C ALA A 201 5.95 -14.78 13.95
N GLU A 202 6.14 -14.37 12.70
CA GLU A 202 7.37 -14.57 11.96
C GLU A 202 8.08 -13.27 11.64
N ASP A 203 9.39 -13.36 11.45
CA ASP A 203 10.23 -12.26 10.98
C ASP A 203 10.20 -12.21 9.44
N TYR A 204 10.64 -11.06 8.86
CA TYR A 204 10.59 -10.82 7.41
C TYR A 204 11.82 -11.35 6.65
N ASP A 205 12.51 -12.36 7.16
CA ASP A 205 13.78 -12.85 6.59
C ASP A 205 13.80 -14.35 6.25
N MET A 206 12.69 -15.04 6.41
CA MET A 206 12.50 -16.48 6.16
C MET A 206 13.38 -17.41 7.01
N GLN A 207 14.14 -16.90 7.96
CA GLN A 207 15.09 -17.70 8.73
C GLN A 207 14.40 -18.76 9.61
N GLN A 208 13.22 -18.44 10.15
CA GLN A 208 12.43 -19.39 10.96
C GLN A 208 11.96 -20.60 10.13
N LEU A 209 11.66 -20.42 8.85
CA LEU A 209 11.37 -21.51 7.93
C LEU A 209 12.64 -22.35 7.65
N ILE A 210 13.74 -21.68 7.35
CA ILE A 210 15.03 -22.33 7.04
C ILE A 210 15.53 -23.16 8.24
N ASP A 211 15.38 -22.65 9.47
CA ASP A 211 15.79 -23.32 10.70
C ASP A 211 14.80 -24.40 11.13
N GLY A 212 13.64 -24.53 10.47
CA GLY A 212 12.61 -25.52 10.77
C GLY A 212 11.80 -25.21 12.03
N GLU A 213 11.77 -23.96 12.46
CA GLU A 213 10.91 -23.46 13.53
C GLU A 213 9.45 -23.34 13.05
N LEU A 214 9.26 -23.02 11.79
CA LEU A 214 7.99 -23.03 11.07
C LEU A 214 7.95 -24.22 10.11
N THR A 215 6.78 -24.81 9.94
CA THR A 215 6.54 -25.80 8.88
C THR A 215 6.13 -25.13 7.59
N TRP A 216 5.26 -24.12 7.70
CA TRP A 216 4.82 -23.23 6.64
C TRP A 216 5.05 -21.79 7.08
N SER A 217 5.58 -20.99 6.20
CA SER A 217 5.82 -19.56 6.38
C SER A 217 4.97 -18.78 5.37
N SER A 218 4.37 -17.70 5.79
CA SER A 218 3.79 -16.75 4.85
C SER A 218 4.89 -16.09 4.03
N ALA A 219 4.65 -15.90 2.75
CA ALA A 219 5.60 -15.26 1.85
C ALA A 219 4.86 -14.55 0.72
N MET A 220 5.27 -13.32 0.43
CA MET A 220 4.83 -12.67 -0.80
C MET A 220 5.63 -13.23 -1.98
N THR A 221 4.94 -13.52 -3.08
CA THR A 221 5.57 -14.02 -4.31
C THR A 221 6.71 -13.11 -4.77
N TYR A 222 6.57 -11.81 -4.54
CA TYR A 222 7.49 -10.78 -4.99
C TYR A 222 8.58 -10.42 -3.97
N ASN A 223 8.46 -10.75 -2.69
CA ASN A 223 9.44 -10.37 -1.66
C ASN A 223 10.11 -11.59 -1.02
N GLU A 224 9.48 -12.29 -0.08
CA GLU A 224 10.11 -13.36 0.70
C GLU A 224 10.56 -14.55 -0.16
N MET A 225 9.86 -14.83 -1.27
CA MET A 225 10.35 -15.82 -2.24
C MET A 225 11.71 -15.43 -2.83
N GLY A 226 11.92 -14.14 -3.10
CA GLY A 226 13.19 -13.61 -3.57
C GLY A 226 14.32 -13.78 -2.54
N LEU A 227 14.03 -13.59 -1.25
CA LEU A 227 15.01 -13.81 -0.18
C LEU A 227 15.46 -15.28 -0.11
N LEU A 228 14.53 -16.22 -0.27
CA LEU A 228 14.88 -17.65 -0.35
C LEU A 228 15.78 -17.95 -1.55
N PHE A 229 15.54 -17.32 -2.71
CA PHE A 229 16.36 -17.52 -3.90
C PHE A 229 17.74 -16.88 -3.75
N GLU A 230 17.87 -15.74 -3.07
CA GLU A 230 19.18 -15.15 -2.74
C GLU A 230 19.97 -16.01 -1.76
N ASP A 231 19.31 -16.74 -0.87
CA ASP A 231 19.93 -17.72 0.02
C ASP A 231 20.29 -19.05 -0.68
N GLY A 232 19.96 -19.18 -1.96
CA GLY A 232 20.34 -20.28 -2.82
C GLY A 232 19.33 -21.40 -2.96
N TYR A 233 18.14 -21.23 -2.40
CA TYR A 233 17.02 -22.14 -2.65
C TYR A 233 16.43 -21.91 -4.05
N THR A 234 15.72 -22.91 -4.54
CA THR A 234 15.01 -22.88 -5.81
C THR A 234 13.58 -23.39 -5.63
N MET A 235 12.72 -23.20 -6.63
CA MET A 235 11.38 -23.79 -6.61
C MET A 235 11.38 -25.31 -6.44
N ASP A 236 12.48 -25.98 -6.82
CA ASP A 236 12.63 -27.41 -6.60
C ASP A 236 12.84 -27.80 -5.12
N ASP A 237 13.22 -26.85 -4.29
CA ASP A 237 13.47 -27.03 -2.84
C ASP A 237 12.24 -26.67 -2.00
N LEU A 238 11.17 -26.15 -2.60
CA LEU A 238 10.03 -25.57 -1.92
C LEU A 238 8.71 -26.29 -2.31
N ASN A 239 7.74 -26.25 -1.40
CA ASN A 239 6.33 -26.42 -1.71
C ASN A 239 5.66 -25.04 -1.52
N VAL A 240 4.84 -24.62 -2.45
CA VAL A 240 4.20 -23.32 -2.43
C VAL A 240 2.70 -23.47 -2.66
N LEU A 241 1.92 -22.88 -1.77
CA LEU A 241 0.46 -22.76 -1.88
C LEU A 241 0.13 -21.30 -2.14
N TYR A 242 -0.38 -20.99 -3.31
CA TYR A 242 -0.79 -19.64 -3.70
C TYR A 242 -2.21 -19.39 -3.22
N MET A 243 -2.44 -18.39 -2.39
CA MET A 243 -3.77 -18.09 -1.86
C MET A 243 -4.75 -17.68 -2.96
N GLU A 244 -4.26 -17.09 -4.04
CA GLU A 244 -5.07 -16.81 -5.24
C GLU A 244 -5.61 -18.13 -5.85
N ASP A 245 -4.74 -19.13 -6.06
CA ASP A 245 -5.11 -20.43 -6.65
C ASP A 245 -6.02 -21.26 -5.73
N GLU A 246 -5.86 -21.13 -4.42
CA GLU A 246 -6.69 -21.78 -3.41
C GLU A 246 -8.08 -21.09 -3.26
N GLY A 247 -8.30 -19.95 -3.92
CA GLY A 247 -9.55 -19.20 -3.91
C GLY A 247 -9.73 -18.29 -2.68
N PHE A 248 -8.64 -17.96 -2.00
CA PHE A 248 -8.62 -17.08 -0.83
C PHE A 248 -7.85 -15.77 -1.09
N GLY A 249 -7.44 -15.49 -2.33
CA GLY A 249 -6.75 -14.26 -2.68
C GLY A 249 -7.59 -13.03 -2.34
N MET A 250 -6.96 -12.01 -1.75
CA MET A 250 -7.53 -10.69 -1.47
C MET A 250 -6.81 -9.65 -2.31
N LEU A 251 -7.49 -8.56 -2.63
CA LEU A 251 -6.85 -7.42 -3.28
C LEU A 251 -5.84 -6.78 -2.32
N GLU A 252 -4.64 -6.52 -2.83
CA GLU A 252 -3.55 -5.93 -2.07
C GLU A 252 -3.46 -4.42 -2.33
N ASP A 253 -2.37 -3.93 -2.86
CA ASP A 253 -2.01 -2.51 -2.99
C ASP A 253 -3.06 -1.71 -3.75
N CYS A 254 -3.81 -0.89 -3.02
CA CYS A 254 -4.75 0.09 -3.54
C CYS A 254 -4.30 1.51 -3.18
N LEU A 255 -4.70 2.47 -4.00
CA LEU A 255 -4.48 3.90 -3.75
C LEU A 255 -5.67 4.49 -3.03
N ILE A 256 -5.45 5.07 -1.86
CA ILE A 256 -6.47 5.77 -1.08
C ILE A 256 -6.24 7.28 -1.07
N VAL A 257 -7.33 8.01 -0.91
CA VAL A 257 -7.38 9.47 -0.71
C VAL A 257 -8.36 9.82 0.39
N ASP A 258 -8.22 10.98 1.03
CA ASP A 258 -9.31 11.55 1.82
C ASP A 258 -10.47 11.96 0.89
N THR A 259 -11.69 11.55 1.24
CA THR A 259 -12.88 11.72 0.40
C THR A 259 -13.18 13.19 0.11
N ALA A 260 -13.11 14.04 1.13
CA ALA A 260 -13.45 15.46 0.97
C ALA A 260 -12.35 16.20 0.20
N TRP A 261 -11.09 15.88 0.46
CA TRP A 261 -9.98 16.46 -0.27
C TRP A 261 -10.03 16.08 -1.76
N ALA A 262 -10.35 14.83 -2.08
CA ALA A 262 -10.44 14.36 -3.45
C ALA A 262 -11.56 15.07 -4.23
N GLU A 263 -12.72 15.32 -3.60
CA GLU A 263 -13.82 16.09 -4.23
C GLU A 263 -13.44 17.55 -4.52
N GLU A 264 -12.56 18.13 -3.68
CA GLU A 264 -12.09 19.53 -3.86
C GLU A 264 -10.88 19.64 -4.81
N ASN A 265 -10.21 18.51 -5.11
CA ASN A 265 -8.96 18.46 -5.89
C ASN A 265 -9.03 17.44 -7.04
N GLU A 266 -10.18 17.34 -7.71
CA GLU A 266 -10.45 16.35 -8.77
C GLU A 266 -9.35 16.29 -9.82
N ASP A 267 -8.97 17.45 -10.37
CA ASP A 267 -7.92 17.52 -11.42
C ASP A 267 -6.58 16.98 -10.94
N THR A 268 -6.23 17.19 -9.65
CA THR A 268 -4.99 16.68 -9.05
C THR A 268 -5.04 15.14 -8.88
N VAL A 269 -6.20 14.58 -8.47
CA VAL A 269 -6.38 13.14 -8.34
C VAL A 269 -6.28 12.46 -9.70
N VAL A 270 -6.94 13.01 -10.71
CA VAL A 270 -6.89 12.47 -12.09
C VAL A 270 -5.47 12.53 -12.64
N ALA A 271 -4.79 13.67 -12.55
CA ALA A 271 -3.40 13.79 -13.00
C ALA A 271 -2.43 12.83 -12.31
N PHE A 272 -2.62 12.60 -10.99
CA PHE A 272 -1.82 11.63 -10.25
C PHE A 272 -2.06 10.18 -10.73
N LEU A 273 -3.33 9.81 -10.99
CA LEU A 273 -3.68 8.49 -11.53
C LEU A 273 -3.09 8.27 -12.91
N GLU A 274 -3.23 9.25 -13.81
CA GLU A 274 -2.69 9.19 -15.17
C GLU A 274 -1.16 9.03 -15.17
N ALA A 275 -0.46 9.89 -14.44
CA ALA A 275 0.99 9.85 -14.33
C ALA A 275 1.50 8.54 -13.70
N THR A 276 0.85 8.06 -12.62
CA THR A 276 1.21 6.80 -11.96
C THR A 276 0.95 5.62 -12.89
N SER A 277 -0.16 5.60 -13.62
CA SER A 277 -0.47 4.56 -14.60
C SER A 277 0.57 4.49 -15.72
N LEU A 278 1.07 5.64 -16.20
CA LEU A 278 2.19 5.68 -17.15
C LEU A 278 3.48 5.12 -16.56
N GLY A 279 3.76 5.42 -15.29
CA GLY A 279 4.87 4.82 -14.56
C GLY A 279 4.77 3.30 -14.50
N TRP A 280 3.60 2.76 -14.17
CA TRP A 280 3.33 1.32 -14.19
C TRP A 280 3.46 0.73 -15.60
N ALA A 281 2.89 1.40 -16.63
CA ALA A 281 2.99 0.95 -18.02
C ALA A 281 4.46 0.81 -18.46
N TRP A 282 5.28 1.81 -18.12
CA TRP A 282 6.73 1.77 -18.40
C TRP A 282 7.40 0.59 -17.68
N CYS A 283 7.08 0.36 -16.41
CA CYS A 283 7.62 -0.74 -15.62
C CYS A 283 7.27 -2.11 -16.20
N LEU A 284 6.06 -2.30 -16.70
CA LEU A 284 5.62 -3.57 -17.29
C LEU A 284 6.46 -3.95 -18.53
N GLU A 285 6.89 -2.98 -19.32
CA GLU A 285 7.74 -3.23 -20.49
C GLU A 285 9.24 -3.22 -20.17
N ASN A 286 9.65 -2.75 -18.96
CA ASN A 286 11.03 -2.52 -18.57
C ASN A 286 11.34 -3.07 -17.16
N SER A 287 10.82 -4.23 -16.76
CA SER A 287 10.84 -4.68 -15.37
C SER A 287 12.24 -4.73 -14.72
N ALA A 288 13.27 -5.22 -15.44
CA ALA A 288 14.63 -5.21 -14.92
C ALA A 288 15.18 -3.79 -14.72
N ALA A 289 14.89 -2.87 -15.64
CA ALA A 289 15.26 -1.46 -15.49
C ALA A 289 14.49 -0.80 -14.35
N ALA A 290 13.20 -1.13 -14.19
CA ALA A 290 12.36 -0.64 -13.10
C ALA A 290 12.89 -1.05 -11.72
N GLY A 291 13.26 -2.33 -11.53
CA GLY A 291 13.91 -2.79 -10.30
C GLY A 291 15.22 -2.05 -10.02
N SER A 292 16.06 -1.85 -11.03
CA SER A 292 17.30 -1.09 -10.88
C SER A 292 17.06 0.41 -10.65
N LEU A 293 16.02 0.99 -11.23
CA LEU A 293 15.59 2.38 -10.98
C LEU A 293 15.23 2.54 -9.50
N VAL A 294 14.38 1.66 -8.96
CA VAL A 294 14.01 1.69 -7.53
C VAL A 294 15.23 1.49 -6.65
N PHE A 295 16.15 0.57 -7.02
CA PHE A 295 17.41 0.37 -6.28
C PHE A 295 18.27 1.64 -6.19
N ASN A 296 18.28 2.47 -7.23
CA ASN A 296 19.10 3.68 -7.33
C ASN A 296 18.36 4.97 -6.94
N ALA A 297 17.06 4.94 -6.63
CA ALA A 297 16.33 6.14 -6.22
C ALA A 297 16.98 6.80 -4.99
N GLU A 298 17.18 8.14 -5.06
CA GLU A 298 18.08 8.85 -4.14
C GLU A 298 17.51 9.09 -2.74
N ASP A 299 16.19 9.13 -2.60
CA ASP A 299 15.53 9.68 -1.42
C ASP A 299 15.37 8.69 -0.25
N THR A 300 15.77 7.42 -0.42
CA THR A 300 15.47 6.39 0.58
C THR A 300 16.58 5.35 0.70
N ALA A 301 16.65 4.67 1.85
CA ALA A 301 17.62 3.61 2.06
C ALA A 301 17.11 2.28 1.48
N ASN A 302 17.79 1.73 0.49
CA ASN A 302 17.59 0.37 0.04
C ASN A 302 17.82 -0.62 1.18
N THR A 303 16.88 -1.54 1.36
CA THR A 303 16.96 -2.62 2.35
C THR A 303 17.33 -3.96 1.72
N VAL A 304 17.24 -4.08 0.40
CA VAL A 304 17.44 -5.30 -0.36
C VAL A 304 18.49 -5.09 -1.49
N SER A 305 18.91 -6.17 -2.13
CA SER A 305 19.90 -6.12 -3.22
C SER A 305 19.27 -5.63 -4.54
N GLU A 306 20.10 -5.22 -5.51
CA GLU A 306 19.61 -4.90 -6.85
C GLU A 306 19.01 -6.14 -7.57
N TYR A 307 19.55 -7.33 -7.31
CA TYR A 307 18.97 -8.57 -7.80
C TYR A 307 17.54 -8.74 -7.26
N HIS A 308 17.35 -8.53 -5.96
CA HIS A 308 16.05 -8.65 -5.32
C HIS A 308 15.05 -7.64 -5.91
N GLN A 309 15.46 -6.38 -6.11
CA GLN A 309 14.61 -5.36 -6.73
C GLN A 309 14.17 -5.75 -8.15
N GLN A 310 15.07 -6.35 -8.95
CA GLN A 310 14.72 -6.84 -10.29
C GLN A 310 13.79 -8.06 -10.24
N PHE A 311 14.03 -8.99 -9.30
CA PHE A 311 13.14 -10.11 -9.03
C PHE A 311 11.75 -9.61 -8.66
N GLU A 312 11.68 -8.72 -7.69
CA GLU A 312 10.42 -8.15 -7.20
C GLU A 312 9.66 -7.43 -8.32
N ALA A 313 10.33 -6.62 -9.13
CA ALA A 313 9.72 -5.94 -10.26
C ALA A 313 9.07 -6.91 -11.27
N ALA A 314 9.72 -8.06 -11.52
CA ALA A 314 9.19 -9.07 -12.44
C ALA A 314 7.98 -9.81 -11.85
N GLU A 315 7.98 -10.10 -10.55
CA GLU A 315 6.86 -10.77 -9.88
C GLU A 315 5.67 -9.83 -9.68
N VAL A 316 5.92 -8.58 -9.27
CA VAL A 316 4.90 -7.54 -9.13
C VAL A 316 4.20 -7.28 -10.47
N ALA A 317 4.93 -7.27 -11.58
CA ALA A 317 4.32 -7.13 -12.91
C ALA A 317 3.22 -8.17 -13.17
N LYS A 318 3.37 -9.42 -12.66
CA LYS A 318 2.34 -10.47 -12.80
C LYS A 318 1.08 -10.17 -12.00
N LEU A 319 1.22 -9.54 -10.83
CA LEU A 319 0.09 -9.15 -9.98
C LEU A 319 -0.67 -7.95 -10.54
N ILE A 320 0.06 -6.99 -11.14
CA ILE A 320 -0.51 -5.80 -11.78
C ILE A 320 -1.34 -6.17 -13.01
N VAL A 321 -0.85 -7.08 -13.85
CA VAL A 321 -1.54 -7.41 -15.11
C VAL A 321 -2.86 -8.14 -14.89
N GLY A 322 -2.96 -8.97 -13.84
CA GLY A 322 -4.16 -9.77 -13.61
C GLY A 322 -4.64 -10.47 -14.88
N ASP A 323 -5.97 -10.48 -15.05
CA ASP A 323 -6.62 -11.06 -16.22
C ASP A 323 -6.86 -10.06 -17.38
N ASN A 324 -6.62 -8.76 -17.13
CA ASN A 324 -7.10 -7.67 -17.98
C ASN A 324 -6.00 -7.02 -18.82
N ILE A 325 -4.73 -7.18 -18.44
CA ILE A 325 -3.60 -6.53 -19.10
C ILE A 325 -2.73 -7.59 -19.76
N THR A 326 -2.26 -7.29 -20.98
CA THR A 326 -1.27 -8.10 -21.71
C THR A 326 -0.01 -7.26 -21.90
N ILE A 327 1.09 -7.67 -21.30
CA ILE A 327 2.38 -6.97 -21.47
C ILE A 327 2.75 -6.91 -22.96
N GLY A 328 3.05 -5.70 -23.43
CA GLY A 328 3.35 -5.42 -24.84
C GLY A 328 2.12 -5.12 -25.70
N ASP A 329 0.89 -5.27 -25.18
CA ASP A 329 -0.33 -4.79 -25.82
C ASP A 329 -0.84 -3.53 -25.11
N ARG A 330 -0.34 -2.37 -25.53
CA ARG A 330 -0.63 -1.07 -24.94
C ARG A 330 -2.11 -0.71 -24.94
N SER A 331 -2.91 -1.32 -25.83
CA SER A 331 -4.36 -1.10 -25.84
C SER A 331 -5.06 -1.63 -24.59
N THR A 332 -4.39 -2.47 -23.80
CA THR A 332 -4.88 -3.01 -22.53
C THR A 332 -4.41 -2.19 -21.31
N TYR A 333 -3.48 -1.27 -21.47
CA TYR A 333 -2.88 -0.53 -20.34
C TYR A 333 -3.82 0.52 -19.75
N ASN A 334 -4.92 0.85 -20.42
CA ASN A 334 -6.01 1.60 -19.82
C ASN A 334 -6.69 0.87 -18.64
N MET A 335 -6.40 -0.41 -18.42
CA MET A 335 -6.86 -1.17 -17.26
C MET A 335 -5.98 -1.02 -16.01
N LEU A 336 -4.85 -0.29 -16.10
CA LEU A 336 -4.03 0.03 -14.93
C LEU A 336 -4.83 0.88 -13.94
N GLY A 337 -4.88 0.44 -12.70
CA GLY A 337 -5.67 1.08 -11.64
C GLY A 337 -7.15 0.71 -11.62
N TYR A 338 -7.62 -0.20 -12.49
CA TYR A 338 -9.01 -0.67 -12.53
C TYR A 338 -9.43 -1.29 -11.20
N LEU A 339 -10.65 -0.99 -10.78
CA LEU A 339 -11.26 -1.51 -9.55
C LEU A 339 -12.27 -2.62 -9.92
N ASP A 340 -11.88 -3.86 -9.72
CA ASP A 340 -12.74 -5.03 -9.96
C ASP A 340 -13.72 -5.23 -8.80
N ALA A 341 -15.01 -5.02 -9.07
CA ALA A 341 -16.06 -5.09 -8.06
C ALA A 341 -16.23 -6.50 -7.45
N ASP A 342 -16.01 -7.56 -8.22
CA ASP A 342 -16.15 -8.93 -7.74
C ASP A 342 -14.97 -9.30 -6.83
N LYS A 343 -13.74 -8.93 -7.17
CA LYS A 343 -12.55 -9.11 -6.32
C LYS A 343 -12.63 -8.25 -5.07
N TYR A 344 -13.16 -7.04 -5.19
CA TYR A 344 -13.40 -6.15 -4.04
C TYR A 344 -14.41 -6.77 -3.06
N ALA A 345 -15.49 -7.36 -3.59
CA ALA A 345 -16.47 -8.08 -2.79
C ALA A 345 -15.86 -9.34 -2.14
N GLN A 346 -15.02 -10.11 -2.85
CA GLN A 346 -14.30 -11.25 -2.28
C GLN A 346 -13.40 -10.83 -1.12
N THR A 347 -12.64 -9.75 -1.28
CA THR A 347 -11.79 -9.19 -0.21
C THR A 347 -12.63 -8.85 1.02
N TYR A 348 -13.79 -8.18 0.83
CA TYR A 348 -14.71 -7.88 1.93
C TYR A 348 -15.27 -9.14 2.59
N ASP A 349 -15.67 -10.13 1.80
CA ASP A 349 -16.27 -11.38 2.31
C ASP A 349 -15.26 -12.17 3.16
N ILE A 350 -13.99 -12.21 2.78
CA ILE A 350 -12.92 -12.82 3.58
C ILE A 350 -12.68 -12.00 4.85
N LEU A 351 -12.44 -10.69 4.73
CA LEU A 351 -12.18 -9.80 5.84
C LEU A 351 -13.30 -9.85 6.89
N SER A 352 -14.57 -9.85 6.47
CA SER A 352 -15.74 -9.84 7.34
C SER A 352 -15.86 -11.06 8.27
N GLN A 353 -15.10 -12.12 8.02
CA GLN A 353 -15.08 -13.31 8.87
C GLN A 353 -14.22 -13.10 10.12
N TYR A 354 -13.29 -12.14 10.10
CA TYR A 354 -12.27 -11.92 11.13
C TYR A 354 -12.34 -10.54 11.75
N VAL A 355 -12.84 -9.55 11.01
CA VAL A 355 -12.94 -8.14 11.42
C VAL A 355 -14.38 -7.70 11.35
N ASP A 356 -14.84 -6.93 12.35
CA ASP A 356 -16.20 -6.36 12.32
C ASP A 356 -16.24 -5.17 11.37
N VAL A 357 -16.56 -5.44 10.13
CA VAL A 357 -16.80 -4.46 9.06
C VAL A 357 -18.29 -4.38 8.68
N SER A 358 -19.19 -4.89 9.53
CA SER A 358 -20.64 -4.96 9.25
C SER A 358 -21.32 -3.60 9.14
N ASN A 359 -20.68 -2.53 9.59
CA ASN A 359 -21.17 -1.16 9.53
C ASN A 359 -20.83 -0.42 8.23
N ILE A 360 -20.05 -1.01 7.34
CA ILE A 360 -19.74 -0.44 6.04
C ILE A 360 -20.41 -1.21 4.89
N ASP A 361 -20.55 -0.53 3.77
CA ASP A 361 -20.97 -1.09 2.49
C ASP A 361 -19.73 -1.13 1.60
N ALA A 362 -19.24 -2.32 1.28
CA ALA A 362 -18.01 -2.52 0.49
C ALA A 362 -18.00 -1.70 -0.81
N THR A 363 -19.18 -1.55 -1.44
CA THR A 363 -19.33 -0.78 -2.69
C THR A 363 -19.16 0.73 -2.52
N LYS A 364 -19.04 1.22 -1.28
CA LYS A 364 -18.80 2.63 -0.95
C LYS A 364 -17.38 2.89 -0.43
N CYS A 365 -16.59 1.85 -0.30
CA CYS A 365 -15.20 1.97 0.12
C CYS A 365 -14.25 2.33 -1.03
N TYR A 366 -14.77 2.34 -2.26
CA TYR A 366 -14.03 2.71 -3.46
C TYR A 366 -14.89 3.51 -4.43
N THR A 367 -14.25 4.18 -5.37
CA THR A 367 -14.91 4.84 -6.51
C THR A 367 -14.10 4.69 -7.79
N SER A 368 -14.75 4.35 -8.90
CA SER A 368 -14.13 4.39 -10.23
C SER A 368 -14.18 5.79 -10.85
N TYR A 369 -14.79 6.76 -10.19
CA TYR A 369 -15.04 8.06 -10.78
C TYR A 369 -13.80 8.74 -11.37
N PHE A 370 -12.72 8.83 -10.59
CA PHE A 370 -11.47 9.46 -11.03
C PHE A 370 -10.74 8.62 -12.08
N TYR A 371 -10.78 7.29 -11.93
CA TYR A 371 -10.26 6.35 -12.92
C TYR A 371 -11.01 6.50 -14.25
N ASP A 372 -12.36 6.58 -14.23
CA ASP A 372 -13.18 6.75 -15.42
C ASP A 372 -12.85 8.07 -16.14
N LEU A 373 -12.55 9.14 -15.40
CA LEU A 373 -12.11 10.42 -15.96
C LEU A 373 -10.74 10.28 -16.63
N ALA A 374 -9.76 9.69 -15.95
CA ALA A 374 -8.42 9.47 -16.49
C ALA A 374 -8.45 8.64 -17.78
N VAL A 375 -9.19 7.52 -17.78
CA VAL A 375 -9.31 6.65 -18.95
C VAL A 375 -10.06 7.34 -20.11
N ALA A 376 -10.94 8.30 -19.83
CA ALA A 376 -11.66 9.06 -20.85
C ALA A 376 -10.81 10.19 -21.43
N ASP A 377 -9.68 10.57 -20.83
CA ASP A 377 -8.82 11.64 -21.33
C ASP A 377 -8.05 11.20 -22.58
N PRO A 378 -8.26 11.88 -23.73
CA PRO A 378 -7.58 11.53 -24.97
C PRO A 378 -6.07 11.81 -24.94
N ASP A 379 -5.60 12.76 -24.12
CA ASP A 379 -4.18 13.09 -23.99
C ASP A 379 -3.47 12.01 -23.17
N PHE A 380 -4.11 11.48 -22.12
CA PHE A 380 -3.62 10.32 -21.39
C PHE A 380 -3.58 9.05 -22.27
N GLN A 381 -4.63 8.79 -23.07
CA GLN A 381 -4.63 7.67 -24.01
C GLN A 381 -3.48 7.79 -25.05
N ALA A 382 -3.23 8.99 -25.55
CA ALA A 382 -2.10 9.24 -26.44
C ALA A 382 -0.73 9.05 -25.72
N ALA A 383 -0.64 9.38 -24.45
CA ALA A 383 0.55 9.16 -23.64
C ALA A 383 0.79 7.66 -23.40
N LEU A 384 -0.25 6.85 -23.12
CA LEU A 384 -0.16 5.40 -23.02
C LEU A 384 0.34 4.74 -24.31
N ASP A 385 -0.02 5.28 -25.48
CA ASP A 385 0.49 4.78 -26.76
C ASP A 385 1.98 5.12 -27.00
N ASN A 386 2.52 6.14 -26.30
CA ASN A 386 3.83 6.72 -26.56
C ASN A 386 4.74 6.84 -25.32
N PHE A 387 4.50 6.11 -24.25
CA PHE A 387 5.30 6.23 -23.01
C PHE A 387 6.76 5.77 -23.17
N ASP A 388 7.14 5.11 -24.24
CA ASP A 388 8.52 4.79 -24.60
C ASP A 388 9.40 6.02 -24.92
N THR A 389 8.80 7.21 -24.98
CA THR A 389 9.52 8.49 -24.97
C THR A 389 10.18 8.78 -23.64
N TYR A 390 9.65 8.23 -22.54
CA TYR A 390 10.27 8.29 -21.23
C TYR A 390 11.40 7.26 -21.15
N THR A 391 12.59 7.74 -20.85
CA THR A 391 13.79 6.90 -20.79
C THR A 391 14.58 7.16 -19.52
N TRP A 392 14.91 6.08 -18.83
CA TRP A 392 15.82 6.17 -17.70
C TRP A 392 17.27 6.15 -18.23
N ASP A 393 18.10 7.11 -17.79
CA ASP A 393 19.51 7.25 -18.20
C ASP A 393 20.49 6.47 -17.30
N GLY A 394 19.97 5.79 -16.25
CA GLY A 394 20.74 4.93 -15.38
C GLY A 394 21.36 3.74 -16.13
N THR A 395 22.44 3.24 -15.58
CA THR A 395 23.11 2.01 -16.08
C THR A 395 22.81 0.85 -15.14
N PHE A 396 22.45 -0.29 -15.69
CA PHE A 396 22.16 -1.51 -14.92
C PHE A 396 22.61 -2.76 -15.68
N GLU A 397 22.75 -3.85 -14.96
CA GLU A 397 22.92 -5.20 -15.53
C GLU A 397 21.63 -5.98 -15.26
N VAL A 398 21.20 -6.82 -16.21
CA VAL A 398 20.08 -7.73 -15.98
C VAL A 398 20.57 -8.86 -15.08
N LEU A 399 20.19 -8.81 -13.81
CA LEU A 399 20.59 -9.76 -12.77
C LEU A 399 19.56 -10.88 -12.61
N TYR A 400 18.28 -10.58 -12.86
CA TYR A 400 17.18 -11.53 -12.85
C TYR A 400 16.56 -11.63 -14.24
N GLN A 401 16.28 -12.85 -14.71
CA GLN A 401 15.77 -13.10 -16.08
C GLN A 401 14.39 -13.80 -16.13
N GLY A 402 13.73 -13.95 -14.97
CA GLY A 402 12.43 -14.61 -14.87
C GLY A 402 12.51 -16.13 -14.78
#